data_a55baade8f25a36fed99c29e8e707c8c
#
_entry.id   a55baade8f25a36fed99c29e8e707c8c
#
_cell.length_a   1.000
_cell.length_b   1.000
_cell.length_c   1.000
_cell.angle_alpha   90.00
_cell.angle_beta   90.00
_cell.angle_gamma   90.00
#
_symmetry.space_group_name_H-M   'P 1'
#
loop_
_entity.id
_entity.type
_entity.pdbx_description
1 polymer ?
#
loop_
_entity_poly.entity_id
_entity_poly.type
_entity_poly.pdbx_seq_one_letter_code
_entity_poly.pdbx_strand_id
1 'polypeptide(L)'
;IRPGFAKGLAVTSGNVGIASSIECAILPGSKETIITGLPKESTIDSVKLAATYIRLNYSNGEECGFHLHFGEGAVEKDGPSAGVAILISMLSAYTDTPVSVNASYTGEINLFGDVFAIGGTLSKIQAAEQTGCSMVFIPKDNYDRLSKEDLSRFSLKIIPVSNVSTVIETVLPGIIEDKTVRKRGA
;
A
#
# COMPACT_ATOMS: atom_id res chain seq x y z
N ILE A 1 -3.64 -16.09 -3.30
CA ILE A 1 -3.01 -14.88 -2.70
C ILE A 1 -2.11 -15.40 -1.60
N ARG A 2 -0.83 -14.98 -1.59
CA ARG A 2 0.18 -15.35 -0.59
C ARG A 2 0.49 -14.14 0.31
N PRO A 3 0.99 -14.34 1.54
CA PRO A 3 1.49 -13.23 2.37
C PRO A 3 2.55 -12.42 1.64
N GLY A 4 2.59 -11.12 1.91
CA GLY A 4 3.56 -10.22 1.31
C GLY A 4 3.24 -9.73 -0.09
N PHE A 5 2.03 -9.93 -0.59
CA PHE A 5 1.64 -9.46 -1.92
C PHE A 5 0.57 -8.37 -1.85
N ALA A 6 0.78 -7.28 -2.60
CA ALA A 6 -0.22 -6.22 -2.82
C ALA A 6 -0.15 -5.68 -4.26
N LYS A 7 -1.24 -5.07 -4.73
CA LYS A 7 -1.30 -4.38 -6.03
C LYS A 7 -1.29 -2.87 -5.81
N GLY A 8 -0.20 -2.21 -6.20
CA GLY A 8 -0.11 -0.75 -6.27
C GLY A 8 -0.64 -0.22 -7.60
N LEU A 9 -0.98 1.05 -7.64
CA LEU A 9 -1.47 1.74 -8.83
C LEU A 9 -0.55 2.92 -9.18
N ALA A 10 -0.16 3.00 -10.44
CA ALA A 10 0.65 4.08 -10.98
C ALA A 10 0.02 4.67 -12.25
N VAL A 11 0.56 5.79 -12.69
CA VAL A 11 0.18 6.43 -13.96
C VAL A 11 1.45 6.68 -14.76
N THR A 12 1.41 6.31 -16.02
CA THR A 12 2.51 6.57 -16.96
C THR A 12 2.53 8.04 -17.40
N SER A 13 3.60 8.48 -18.05
CA SER A 13 3.71 9.82 -18.65
C SER A 13 2.60 10.13 -19.66
N GLY A 14 2.00 9.09 -20.28
CA GLY A 14 0.83 9.22 -21.16
C GLY A 14 -0.53 9.25 -20.43
N ASN A 15 -0.54 9.42 -19.11
CA ASN A 15 -1.75 9.41 -18.27
C ASN A 15 -2.54 8.09 -18.32
N VAL A 16 -1.86 6.98 -18.64
CA VAL A 16 -2.44 5.64 -18.61
C VAL A 16 -2.19 5.01 -17.26
N GLY A 17 -3.25 4.53 -16.62
CA GLY A 17 -3.14 3.82 -15.35
C GLY A 17 -2.57 2.42 -15.54
N ILE A 18 -1.73 2.00 -14.63
CA ILE A 18 -1.18 0.65 -14.55
C ILE A 18 -1.30 0.11 -13.12
N ALA A 19 -1.60 -1.18 -13.00
CA ALA A 19 -1.50 -1.89 -11.74
C ALA A 19 -0.16 -2.65 -11.70
N SER A 20 0.56 -2.52 -10.61
CA SER A 20 1.89 -3.11 -10.44
C SER A 20 1.91 -3.98 -9.18
N SER A 21 2.55 -5.15 -9.27
CA SER A 21 2.74 -6.01 -8.11
C SER A 21 3.82 -5.45 -7.19
N ILE A 22 3.55 -5.52 -5.89
CA ILE A 22 4.51 -5.27 -4.82
C ILE A 22 4.59 -6.54 -4.00
N GLU A 23 5.80 -7.09 -3.91
CA GLU A 23 6.08 -8.30 -3.14
C GLU A 23 7.00 -7.96 -1.98
N CYS A 24 6.74 -8.52 -0.82
CA CYS A 24 7.58 -8.37 0.35
C CYS A 24 7.89 -9.73 0.96
N ALA A 25 9.15 -9.91 1.35
CA ALA A 25 9.61 -11.04 2.15
C ALA A 25 10.24 -10.52 3.44
N ILE A 26 10.09 -11.28 4.52
CA ILE A 26 10.76 -11.01 5.80
C ILE A 26 12.15 -11.63 5.79
N LEU A 27 13.13 -10.90 6.32
CA LEU A 27 14.50 -11.33 6.52
C LEU A 27 14.73 -11.53 8.03
N PRO A 28 14.56 -12.73 8.57
CA PRO A 28 14.70 -12.98 10.00
C PRO A 28 16.11 -12.67 10.50
N GLY A 29 16.22 -12.02 11.66
CA GLY A 29 17.50 -11.67 12.28
C GLY A 29 18.29 -10.56 11.56
N SER A 30 17.71 -9.92 10.56
CA SER A 30 18.29 -8.77 9.85
C SER A 30 17.56 -7.48 10.23
N LYS A 31 18.26 -6.35 10.12
CA LYS A 31 17.65 -4.99 10.17
C LYS A 31 17.57 -4.34 8.79
N GLU A 32 18.06 -5.01 7.79
CA GLU A 32 18.18 -4.48 6.43
C GLU A 32 16.81 -4.30 5.77
N THR A 33 16.72 -3.28 4.92
CA THR A 33 15.63 -3.13 3.96
C THR A 33 16.23 -3.16 2.56
N ILE A 34 16.02 -4.27 1.84
CA ILE A 34 16.44 -4.46 0.48
C ILE A 34 15.28 -4.08 -0.44
N ILE A 35 15.59 -3.32 -1.50
CA ILE A 35 14.57 -2.88 -2.45
C ILE A 35 15.06 -3.18 -3.87
N THR A 36 14.23 -3.85 -4.65
CA THR A 36 14.51 -4.22 -6.05
C THR A 36 13.35 -3.83 -6.97
N GLY A 37 13.58 -3.76 -8.29
CA GLY A 37 12.55 -3.42 -9.28
C GLY A 37 12.52 -1.94 -9.67
N LEU A 38 13.66 -1.26 -9.65
CA LEU A 38 13.87 0.12 -10.12
C LEU A 38 12.98 1.19 -9.43
N PRO A 39 12.83 1.21 -8.10
CA PRO A 39 12.12 2.29 -7.43
C PRO A 39 12.95 3.58 -7.46
N LYS A 40 12.27 4.70 -7.63
CA LYS A 40 12.86 6.03 -7.41
C LYS A 40 12.90 6.39 -5.92
N GLU A 41 13.57 7.48 -5.60
CA GLU A 41 13.82 7.93 -4.21
C GLU A 41 12.52 8.11 -3.41
N SER A 42 11.48 8.72 -4.00
CA SER A 42 10.17 8.90 -3.36
C SER A 42 9.49 7.57 -2.97
N THR A 43 9.67 6.53 -3.78
CA THR A 43 9.18 5.18 -3.46
C THR A 43 9.99 4.54 -2.34
N ILE A 44 11.32 4.73 -2.35
CA ILE A 44 12.21 4.27 -1.27
C ILE A 44 11.83 4.91 0.07
N ASP A 45 11.52 6.20 0.08
CA ASP A 45 11.07 6.89 1.29
C ASP A 45 9.72 6.35 1.79
N SER A 46 8.80 6.02 0.89
CA SER A 46 7.54 5.35 1.26
C SER A 46 7.78 3.99 1.93
N VAL A 47 8.79 3.23 1.50
CA VAL A 47 9.18 1.97 2.15
C VAL A 47 9.70 2.20 3.56
N LYS A 48 10.54 3.23 3.77
CA LYS A 48 11.05 3.59 5.11
C LYS A 48 9.92 4.01 6.04
N LEU A 49 8.97 4.81 5.56
CA LEU A 49 7.78 5.22 6.31
C LEU A 49 6.94 4.01 6.72
N ALA A 50 6.66 3.10 5.79
CA ALA A 50 5.90 1.88 6.06
C ALA A 50 6.60 0.97 7.08
N ALA A 51 7.93 0.77 6.95
CA ALA A 51 8.72 -0.02 7.90
C ALA A 51 8.65 0.59 9.31
N THR A 52 8.76 1.91 9.41
CA THR A 52 8.65 2.62 10.71
C THR A 52 7.25 2.47 11.29
N TYR A 53 6.20 2.64 10.49
CA TYR A 53 4.81 2.47 10.93
C TYR A 53 4.57 1.06 11.50
N ILE A 54 5.05 0.01 10.80
CA ILE A 54 4.91 -1.38 11.25
C ILE A 54 5.63 -1.59 12.57
N ARG A 55 6.88 -1.12 12.69
CA ARG A 55 7.66 -1.27 13.93
C ARG A 55 7.02 -0.57 15.12
N LEU A 56 6.37 0.59 14.91
CA LEU A 56 5.72 1.35 15.96
C LEU A 56 4.37 0.77 16.40
N ASN A 57 3.67 0.06 15.52
CA ASN A 57 2.28 -0.33 15.78
C ASN A 57 2.06 -1.86 15.89
N TYR A 58 2.98 -2.68 15.33
CA TYR A 58 2.78 -4.13 15.23
C TYR A 58 3.97 -4.96 15.72
N SER A 59 5.09 -4.33 16.12
CA SER A 59 6.29 -5.08 16.51
C SER A 59 6.08 -5.81 17.84
N ASN A 60 6.35 -7.11 17.84
CA ASN A 60 6.44 -7.93 19.05
C ASN A 60 7.83 -7.85 19.74
N GLY A 61 8.72 -6.96 19.26
CA GLY A 61 10.09 -6.80 19.75
C GLY A 61 11.12 -7.64 19.00
N GLU A 62 10.72 -8.48 18.05
CA GLU A 62 11.65 -9.19 17.18
C GLU A 62 12.19 -8.29 16.08
N GLU A 63 13.49 -8.35 15.86
CA GLU A 63 14.14 -7.63 14.77
C GLU A 63 13.97 -8.42 13.47
N CYS A 64 13.41 -7.75 12.46
CA CYS A 64 13.35 -8.28 11.11
C CYS A 64 13.66 -7.21 10.07
N GLY A 65 14.31 -7.64 9.00
CA GLY A 65 14.48 -6.87 7.78
C GLY A 65 13.35 -7.15 6.78
N PHE A 66 13.30 -6.35 5.75
CA PHE A 66 12.33 -6.47 4.68
C PHE A 66 13.05 -6.54 3.33
N HIS A 67 12.62 -7.42 2.45
CA HIS A 67 12.98 -7.34 1.04
C HIS A 67 11.73 -7.06 0.22
N LEU A 68 11.67 -5.88 -0.39
CA LEU A 68 10.58 -5.50 -1.29
C LEU A 68 11.05 -5.64 -2.74
N HIS A 69 10.17 -6.20 -3.56
CA HIS A 69 10.33 -6.25 -5.00
C HIS A 69 9.14 -5.60 -5.69
N PHE A 70 9.44 -4.61 -6.54
CA PHE A 70 8.44 -3.99 -7.40
C PHE A 70 8.45 -4.71 -8.74
N GLY A 71 7.39 -5.47 -9.02
CA GLY A 71 7.22 -6.20 -10.28
C GLY A 71 7.17 -5.28 -11.50
N GLU A 72 7.25 -5.89 -12.69
CA GLU A 72 7.19 -5.17 -13.97
C GLU A 72 8.32 -4.13 -14.11
N GLY A 73 9.59 -4.58 -13.94
CA GLY A 73 10.81 -3.78 -13.84
C GLY A 73 11.13 -2.87 -15.03
N ALA A 74 10.37 -2.91 -16.13
CA ALA A 74 10.55 -2.02 -17.28
C ALA A 74 9.91 -0.63 -17.09
N VAL A 75 9.09 -0.44 -16.05
CA VAL A 75 8.43 0.84 -15.75
C VAL A 75 9.02 1.44 -14.49
N GLU A 76 9.60 2.62 -14.61
CA GLU A 76 10.10 3.36 -13.44
C GLU A 76 8.96 3.63 -12.45
N LYS A 77 9.20 3.25 -11.20
CA LYS A 77 8.24 3.48 -10.10
C LYS A 77 8.54 4.82 -9.45
N ASP A 78 7.78 5.83 -9.79
CA ASP A 78 7.94 7.18 -9.25
C ASP A 78 6.69 7.62 -8.50
N GLY A 79 6.95 8.34 -7.43
CA GLY A 79 5.95 8.98 -6.61
C GLY A 79 5.60 8.23 -5.32
N PRO A 80 5.21 9.01 -4.29
CA PRO A 80 4.85 8.49 -2.98
C PRO A 80 3.48 7.80 -2.97
N SER A 81 2.76 7.79 -4.09
CA SER A 81 1.38 7.28 -4.19
C SER A 81 1.24 5.76 -3.99
N ALA A 82 2.35 5.02 -3.94
CA ALA A 82 2.36 3.59 -3.63
C ALA A 82 2.38 3.29 -2.11
N GLY A 83 2.43 4.30 -1.24
CA GLY A 83 2.63 4.15 0.20
C GLY A 83 1.67 3.17 0.87
N VAL A 84 0.37 3.25 0.57
CA VAL A 84 -0.63 2.31 1.11
C VAL A 84 -0.35 0.87 0.64
N ALA A 85 -0.08 0.66 -0.65
CA ALA A 85 0.19 -0.68 -1.19
C ALA A 85 1.46 -1.28 -0.59
N ILE A 86 2.51 -0.48 -0.44
CA ILE A 86 3.77 -0.86 0.21
C ILE A 86 3.51 -1.32 1.64
N LEU A 87 2.79 -0.51 2.42
CA LEU A 87 2.46 -0.85 3.80
C LEU A 87 1.69 -2.17 3.91
N ILE A 88 0.67 -2.37 3.08
CA ILE A 88 -0.13 -3.59 3.10
C ILE A 88 0.71 -4.81 2.70
N SER A 89 1.57 -4.72 1.68
CA SER A 89 2.49 -5.79 1.31
C SER A 89 3.43 -6.15 2.47
N MET A 90 4.05 -5.15 3.09
CA MET A 90 4.99 -5.34 4.20
C MET A 90 4.30 -5.90 5.45
N LEU A 91 3.13 -5.37 5.82
CA LEU A 91 2.39 -5.84 6.99
C LEU A 91 1.86 -7.27 6.79
N SER A 92 1.37 -7.59 5.59
CA SER A 92 0.97 -8.94 5.21
C SER A 92 2.13 -9.94 5.33
N ALA A 93 3.34 -9.57 4.89
CA ALA A 93 4.54 -10.38 5.06
C ALA A 93 4.92 -10.51 6.55
N TYR A 94 4.90 -9.39 7.28
CA TYR A 94 5.30 -9.33 8.69
C TYR A 94 4.41 -10.21 9.59
N THR A 95 3.12 -10.25 9.30
CA THR A 95 2.14 -11.04 10.06
C THR A 95 1.88 -12.43 9.48
N ASP A 96 2.60 -12.80 8.41
CA ASP A 96 2.38 -14.03 7.65
C ASP A 96 0.90 -14.26 7.27
N THR A 97 0.18 -13.18 7.00
CA THR A 97 -1.25 -13.20 6.71
C THR A 97 -1.51 -12.67 5.31
N PRO A 98 -2.07 -13.47 4.40
CA PRO A 98 -2.40 -12.98 3.07
C PRO A 98 -3.57 -12.01 3.12
N VAL A 99 -3.59 -11.03 2.21
CA VAL A 99 -4.75 -10.14 2.08
C VAL A 99 -6.01 -10.94 1.75
N SER A 100 -7.12 -10.64 2.42
CA SER A 100 -8.36 -11.41 2.34
C SER A 100 -9.19 -11.15 1.08
N VAL A 101 -8.86 -10.09 0.32
CA VAL A 101 -9.64 -9.64 -0.83
C VAL A 101 -8.74 -9.28 -2.01
N ASN A 102 -9.26 -9.44 -3.24
CA ASN A 102 -8.58 -9.00 -4.45
C ASN A 102 -8.77 -7.48 -4.63
N ALA A 103 -7.86 -6.72 -4.04
CA ALA A 103 -7.90 -5.26 -4.03
C ALA A 103 -6.62 -4.66 -4.59
N SER A 104 -6.71 -3.39 -4.97
CA SER A 104 -5.58 -2.53 -5.28
C SER A 104 -5.63 -1.25 -4.44
N TYR A 105 -4.47 -0.62 -4.31
CA TYR A 105 -4.27 0.46 -3.35
C TYR A 105 -3.53 1.62 -3.99
N THR A 106 -3.93 2.84 -3.66
CA THR A 106 -3.14 4.04 -3.94
C THR A 106 -3.32 5.06 -2.82
N GLY A 107 -2.27 5.76 -2.48
CA GLY A 107 -2.25 6.80 -1.45
C GLY A 107 -0.84 7.01 -0.92
N GLU A 108 -0.47 8.26 -0.70
CA GLU A 108 0.72 8.62 0.05
C GLU A 108 0.43 8.49 1.53
N ILE A 109 1.40 8.05 2.33
CA ILE A 109 1.25 7.87 3.78
C ILE A 109 2.27 8.71 4.55
N ASN A 110 1.94 9.06 5.79
CA ASN A 110 2.88 9.60 6.77
C ASN A 110 3.21 8.56 7.88
N LEU A 111 4.00 8.96 8.86
CA LEU A 111 4.38 8.12 10.01
C LEU A 111 3.19 7.72 10.90
N PHE A 112 2.07 8.41 10.82
CA PHE A 112 0.87 8.16 11.62
C PHE A 112 -0.18 7.33 10.87
N GLY A 113 0.11 6.97 9.60
CA GLY A 113 -0.79 6.21 8.75
C GLY A 113 -1.88 7.05 8.07
N ASP A 114 -1.81 8.38 8.15
CA ASP A 114 -2.73 9.22 7.38
C ASP A 114 -2.47 9.08 5.91
N VAL A 115 -3.54 9.11 5.11
CA VAL A 115 -3.50 8.89 3.67
C VAL A 115 -3.79 10.20 2.94
N PHE A 116 -2.85 10.60 2.08
CA PHE A 116 -2.91 11.87 1.33
C PHE A 116 -3.27 11.67 -0.14
N ALA A 117 -3.81 12.75 -0.72
CA ALA A 117 -4.24 12.78 -2.10
C ALA A 117 -3.10 12.50 -3.10
N ILE A 118 -3.48 11.90 -4.22
CA ILE A 118 -2.57 11.48 -5.32
C ILE A 118 -3.08 11.99 -6.66
N GLY A 119 -2.23 11.91 -7.67
CA GLY A 119 -2.61 12.22 -9.04
C GLY A 119 -3.19 11.02 -9.80
N GLY A 120 -3.91 11.30 -10.90
CA GLY A 120 -4.37 10.28 -11.85
C GLY A 120 -5.44 9.34 -11.31
N THR A 121 -6.35 9.82 -10.47
CA THR A 121 -7.34 9.01 -9.76
C THR A 121 -8.16 8.12 -10.70
N LEU A 122 -8.79 8.67 -11.73
CA LEU A 122 -9.64 7.91 -12.66
C LEU A 122 -8.85 6.85 -13.43
N SER A 123 -7.67 7.19 -13.93
CA SER A 123 -6.78 6.24 -14.63
C SER A 123 -6.36 5.09 -13.74
N LYS A 124 -6.11 5.35 -12.46
CA LYS A 124 -5.77 4.34 -11.45
C LYS A 124 -6.95 3.42 -11.14
N ILE A 125 -8.16 3.96 -10.96
CA ILE A 125 -9.37 3.17 -10.74
C ILE A 125 -9.63 2.26 -11.96
N GLN A 126 -9.46 2.80 -13.17
CA GLN A 126 -9.60 2.03 -14.40
C GLN A 126 -8.59 0.87 -14.48
N ALA A 127 -7.34 1.11 -14.12
CA ALA A 127 -6.32 0.06 -14.07
C ALA A 127 -6.66 -1.03 -13.04
N ALA A 128 -7.20 -0.65 -11.88
CA ALA A 128 -7.68 -1.59 -10.88
C ALA A 128 -8.78 -2.50 -11.43
N GLU A 129 -9.77 -1.93 -12.11
CA GLU A 129 -10.87 -2.67 -12.73
C GLU A 129 -10.39 -3.61 -13.84
N GLN A 130 -9.52 -3.13 -14.73
CA GLN A 130 -8.95 -3.93 -15.82
C GLN A 130 -8.13 -5.13 -15.34
N THR A 131 -7.54 -5.05 -14.16
CA THR A 131 -6.81 -6.18 -13.55
C THR A 131 -7.70 -7.09 -12.70
N GLY A 132 -9.01 -6.93 -12.80
CA GLY A 132 -10.01 -7.79 -12.15
C GLY A 132 -10.09 -7.62 -10.64
N CYS A 133 -9.66 -6.47 -10.09
CA CYS A 133 -9.84 -6.19 -8.68
C CYS A 133 -11.32 -6.03 -8.34
N SER A 134 -11.74 -6.58 -7.21
CA SER A 134 -13.11 -6.41 -6.70
C SER A 134 -13.31 -5.08 -5.98
N MET A 135 -12.20 -4.48 -5.51
CA MET A 135 -12.21 -3.17 -4.86
C MET A 135 -10.90 -2.41 -5.04
N VAL A 136 -10.98 -1.10 -4.88
CA VAL A 136 -9.84 -0.20 -4.88
C VAL A 136 -9.93 0.76 -3.69
N PHE A 137 -8.82 0.93 -2.99
CA PHE A 137 -8.68 1.91 -1.92
C PHE A 137 -8.00 3.17 -2.45
N ILE A 138 -8.65 4.31 -2.30
CA ILE A 138 -8.15 5.62 -2.74
C ILE A 138 -8.23 6.63 -1.60
N PRO A 139 -7.40 7.69 -1.60
CA PRO A 139 -7.49 8.74 -0.59
C PRO A 139 -8.88 9.39 -0.59
N LYS A 140 -9.40 9.68 0.61
CA LYS A 140 -10.71 10.31 0.78
C LYS A 140 -10.80 11.64 0.01
N ASP A 141 -9.75 12.45 0.03
CA ASP A 141 -9.71 13.73 -0.70
C ASP A 141 -9.83 13.55 -2.22
N ASN A 142 -9.32 12.45 -2.77
CA ASN A 142 -9.53 12.10 -4.17
C ASN A 142 -10.95 11.64 -4.43
N TYR A 143 -11.50 10.80 -3.54
CA TYR A 143 -12.87 10.31 -3.67
C TYR A 143 -13.89 11.45 -3.64
N ASP A 144 -13.73 12.42 -2.73
CA ASP A 144 -14.65 13.55 -2.55
C ASP A 144 -14.66 14.50 -3.77
N ARG A 145 -13.65 14.43 -4.64
CA ARG A 145 -13.58 15.19 -5.89
C ARG A 145 -14.21 14.48 -7.09
N LEU A 146 -14.57 13.21 -6.96
CA LEU A 146 -15.22 12.45 -8.02
C LEU A 146 -16.70 12.79 -8.09
N SER A 147 -17.22 12.97 -9.29
CA SER A 147 -18.65 13.13 -9.52
C SER A 147 -19.39 11.79 -9.39
N LYS A 148 -20.70 11.84 -9.23
CA LYS A 148 -21.54 10.63 -9.28
C LYS A 148 -21.41 9.91 -10.62
N GLU A 149 -21.24 10.66 -11.71
CA GLU A 149 -21.02 10.11 -13.04
C GLU A 149 -19.70 9.36 -13.11
N ASP A 150 -18.60 9.93 -12.56
CA ASP A 150 -17.30 9.24 -12.49
C ASP A 150 -17.41 7.92 -11.73
N LEU A 151 -18.06 7.94 -10.57
CA LEU A 151 -18.23 6.76 -9.74
C LEU A 151 -19.07 5.67 -10.43
N SER A 152 -20.10 6.07 -11.20
CA SER A 152 -20.99 5.14 -11.90
C SER A 152 -20.35 4.42 -13.09
N ARG A 153 -19.18 4.87 -13.55
CA ARG A 153 -18.43 4.26 -14.66
C ARG A 153 -17.75 2.95 -14.30
N PHE A 154 -17.60 2.66 -13.01
CA PHE A 154 -16.83 1.52 -12.52
C PHE A 154 -17.73 0.53 -11.81
N SER A 155 -17.47 -0.76 -12.02
CA SER A 155 -18.18 -1.86 -11.38
C SER A 155 -17.53 -2.32 -10.07
N LEU A 156 -16.21 -2.08 -9.89
CA LEU A 156 -15.52 -2.42 -8.66
C LEU A 156 -15.90 -1.45 -7.53
N LYS A 157 -15.76 -1.93 -6.29
CA LYS A 157 -16.03 -1.12 -5.10
C LYS A 157 -14.90 -0.12 -4.86
N ILE A 158 -15.22 1.17 -4.86
CA ILE A 158 -14.27 2.26 -4.58
C ILE A 158 -14.40 2.64 -3.10
N ILE A 159 -13.32 2.48 -2.35
CA ILE A 159 -13.28 2.71 -0.89
C ILE A 159 -12.45 3.95 -0.58
N PRO A 160 -13.06 5.03 -0.07
CA PRO A 160 -12.32 6.19 0.41
C PRO A 160 -11.63 5.90 1.73
N VAL A 161 -10.37 6.32 1.87
CA VAL A 161 -9.59 6.13 3.09
C VAL A 161 -8.86 7.41 3.50
N SER A 162 -8.93 7.73 4.79
CA SER A 162 -8.19 8.85 5.40
C SER A 162 -7.01 8.36 6.23
N ASN A 163 -7.04 7.09 6.68
CA ASN A 163 -5.98 6.47 7.44
C ASN A 163 -5.87 4.98 7.05
N VAL A 164 -4.67 4.44 7.09
CA VAL A 164 -4.37 3.05 6.71
C VAL A 164 -5.05 2.01 7.60
N SER A 165 -5.45 2.36 8.83
CA SER A 165 -6.17 1.46 9.74
C SER A 165 -7.44 0.89 9.09
N THR A 166 -8.21 1.71 8.39
CA THR A 166 -9.40 1.26 7.65
C THR A 166 -9.07 0.23 6.56
N VAL A 167 -7.94 0.41 5.88
CA VAL A 167 -7.47 -0.57 4.88
C VAL A 167 -7.09 -1.87 5.56
N ILE A 168 -6.26 -1.79 6.62
CA ILE A 168 -5.78 -2.96 7.36
C ILE A 168 -6.94 -3.78 7.93
N GLU A 169 -7.89 -3.15 8.60
CA GLU A 169 -9.09 -3.79 9.14
C GLU A 169 -9.90 -4.53 8.06
N THR A 170 -9.92 -3.97 6.85
CA THR A 170 -10.70 -4.56 5.73
C THR A 170 -9.97 -5.74 5.09
N VAL A 171 -8.66 -5.62 4.85
CA VAL A 171 -7.92 -6.60 4.02
C VAL A 171 -7.08 -7.58 4.81
N LEU A 172 -6.76 -7.26 6.05
CA LEU A 172 -6.02 -8.11 7.00
C LEU A 172 -6.81 -8.24 8.32
N PRO A 173 -8.05 -8.77 8.29
CA PRO A 173 -8.89 -8.84 9.48
C PRO A 173 -8.26 -9.72 10.56
N GLY A 174 -8.31 -9.27 11.80
CA GLY A 174 -7.74 -9.97 12.95
C GLY A 174 -6.31 -9.58 13.30
N ILE A 175 -5.66 -8.74 12.50
CA ILE A 175 -4.37 -8.15 12.88
C ILE A 175 -4.61 -7.04 13.90
N ILE A 176 -4.04 -7.19 15.08
CA ILE A 176 -4.22 -6.26 16.20
C ILE A 176 -2.97 -5.38 16.35
N GLU A 177 -3.17 -4.07 16.42
CA GLU A 177 -2.10 -3.13 16.78
C GLU A 177 -1.59 -3.43 18.20
N ASP A 178 -0.28 -3.57 18.36
CA ASP A 178 0.33 -3.63 19.70
C ASP A 178 0.49 -2.21 20.27
N LYS A 179 -0.56 -1.75 20.95
CA LYS A 179 -0.57 -0.42 21.58
C LYS A 179 0.45 -0.26 22.72
N THR A 180 1.12 -1.34 23.14
CA THR A 180 2.13 -1.27 24.22
C THR A 180 3.45 -0.67 23.71
N VAL A 181 3.74 -0.76 22.43
CA VAL A 181 4.95 -0.22 21.80
C VAL A 181 4.97 1.31 21.88
N ARG A 182 3.83 1.97 21.67
CA ARG A 182 3.72 3.44 21.76
C ARG A 182 4.04 4.02 23.14
N LYS A 183 3.91 3.24 24.22
CA LYS A 183 4.16 3.67 25.59
C LYS A 183 5.64 3.61 26.03
N ARG A 184 6.50 2.98 25.23
CA ARG A 184 7.94 2.82 25.56
C ARG A 184 8.81 3.99 25.11
N GLY A 185 8.27 4.96 24.41
CA GLY A 185 8.95 6.17 23.91
C GLY A 185 8.49 7.48 24.54
N ALA A 186 7.74 7.43 25.66
CA ALA A 186 7.31 8.61 26.41
C ALA A 186 8.04 8.70 27.74
#